data_9a0be5817987fe6770b008d6691894f1
#
_entry.id   9a0be5817987fe6770b008d6691894f1
#
_cell.length_a   1.000
_cell.length_b   1.000
_cell.length_c   1.000
_cell.angle_alpha   90.00
_cell.angle_beta   90.00
_cell.angle_gamma   90.00
#
_symmetry.space_group_name_H-M   'P 1'
#
loop_
_entity.id
_entity.type
_entity.pdbx_description
1 polymer ?
#
loop_
_entity_poly.entity_id
_entity_poly.type
_entity_poly.pdbx_seq_one_letter_code
_entity_poly.pdbx_strand_id
1 'polypeptide(L)'
;MNEVSRRTILGAPYLALVSKAAAAGDGRIVGHGTHRYRVDTKWCQAKPETHPVNDCHEMVQARDGRLFLFTNHKQNNVLVLDQRGRVIDAWTLGWAGAHGLTIHADAEGREHLYATDTSSGRVVKTTLAGDVVMELAHPASIGVYSDKDVYSPTETAVGPNGDIYVADGYGSQFLLRYDKDGKFLNKFGGKSSQPISKGKFLQAHGVAIDARGEQPLVMATARIRNEFHWFTLEGEFVKTVYLPGAYMSRPVIVGENVYSGVCFGMFADDYRMWQGRGFVTILDRNNRVISNPGGRKPEYRDGRLQLMLQDEPVFHNCHDVCVDQQGDLYVCQWNSGKVYPYKLHREG
;
A
#
# COMPACT_ATOMS: atom_id res chain seq x y z
N MET A 1 -53.58 -14.83 4.42
CA MET A 1 -52.96 -13.48 4.35
C MET A 1 -52.25 -13.29 5.67
N ASN A 2 -50.96 -13.55 5.70
CA ASN A 2 -50.09 -13.33 6.87
C ASN A 2 -49.06 -12.28 6.52
N GLU A 3 -49.17 -11.14 7.17
CA GLU A 3 -48.20 -10.04 7.07
C GLU A 3 -46.87 -10.45 7.71
N VAL A 4 -45.80 -10.41 6.93
CA VAL A 4 -44.44 -10.56 7.41
C VAL A 4 -43.91 -9.19 7.82
N SER A 5 -43.80 -8.95 9.11
CA SER A 5 -43.28 -7.78 9.75
C SER A 5 -41.77 -7.61 9.37
N ARG A 6 -41.44 -6.51 8.68
CA ARG A 6 -40.07 -6.08 8.44
C ARG A 6 -39.48 -5.51 9.74
N ARG A 7 -38.61 -6.23 10.39
CA ARG A 7 -37.77 -5.69 11.48
C ARG A 7 -36.66 -4.85 10.88
N THR A 8 -36.78 -3.55 11.09
CA THR A 8 -35.68 -2.58 10.84
C THR A 8 -34.59 -2.83 11.87
N ILE A 9 -33.43 -3.29 11.43
CA ILE A 9 -32.23 -3.37 12.27
C ILE A 9 -31.66 -1.97 12.33
N LEU A 10 -31.88 -1.28 13.43
CA LEU A 10 -31.23 -0.03 13.80
C LEU A 10 -29.76 -0.36 14.10
N GLY A 11 -28.88 0.02 13.21
CA GLY A 11 -27.45 -0.02 13.44
C GLY A 11 -27.08 0.98 14.55
N ALA A 12 -26.59 0.49 15.66
CA ALA A 12 -25.99 1.33 16.70
C ALA A 12 -24.77 2.02 16.15
N PRO A 13 -24.56 3.32 16.43
CA PRO A 13 -23.33 3.99 16.03
C PRO A 13 -22.15 3.40 16.81
N TYR A 14 -21.22 2.78 16.12
CA TYR A 14 -19.92 2.42 16.67
C TYR A 14 -19.16 3.72 16.95
N LEU A 15 -19.23 4.22 18.16
CA LEU A 15 -18.30 5.20 18.67
C LEU A 15 -16.93 4.50 18.74
N ALA A 16 -16.08 4.78 17.78
CA ALA A 16 -14.69 4.39 17.84
C ALA A 16 -14.05 5.08 19.05
N LEU A 17 -13.74 4.32 20.07
CA LEU A 17 -12.79 4.72 21.10
C LEU A 17 -11.43 4.88 20.41
N VAL A 18 -11.14 6.07 19.90
CA VAL A 18 -9.79 6.48 19.49
C VAL A 18 -9.01 6.62 20.80
N SER A 19 -8.50 5.51 21.30
CA SER A 19 -7.62 5.51 22.47
C SER A 19 -6.30 6.19 22.07
N LYS A 20 -5.74 6.98 22.99
CA LYS A 20 -4.44 7.66 22.93
C LYS A 20 -3.25 6.68 22.81
N ALA A 21 -3.27 5.78 21.83
CA ALA A 21 -2.19 4.81 21.61
C ALA A 21 -0.90 5.44 21.04
N ALA A 22 -0.98 6.66 20.52
CA ALA A 22 0.16 7.34 19.89
C ALA A 22 1.34 7.62 20.83
N ALA A 23 1.12 7.69 22.15
CA ALA A 23 2.19 7.93 23.12
C ALA A 23 2.94 6.65 23.56
N ALA A 24 2.37 5.48 23.35
CA ALA A 24 2.93 4.22 23.85
C ALA A 24 4.01 3.61 22.94
N GLY A 25 4.19 4.14 21.72
CA GLY A 25 5.13 3.60 20.74
C GLY A 25 6.49 4.32 20.67
N ASP A 26 6.59 5.54 21.20
CA ASP A 26 7.76 6.39 21.03
C ASP A 26 8.99 5.86 21.75
N GLY A 27 10.13 5.74 21.06
CA GLY A 27 11.36 5.14 21.56
C GLY A 27 11.37 3.62 21.66
N ARG A 28 10.25 2.94 21.42
CA ARG A 28 10.13 1.48 21.49
C ARG A 28 10.92 0.83 20.35
N ILE A 29 11.61 -0.28 20.69
CA ILE A 29 12.25 -1.13 19.66
C ILE A 29 11.23 -2.17 19.18
N VAL A 30 11.05 -2.21 17.86
CA VAL A 30 10.16 -3.15 17.16
C VAL A 30 10.93 -3.94 16.11
N GLY A 31 10.36 -5.08 15.66
CA GLY A 31 11.01 -5.93 14.67
C GLY A 31 11.91 -7.00 15.28
N HIS A 32 12.54 -7.83 14.43
CA HIS A 32 13.19 -9.08 14.82
C HIS A 32 14.48 -9.31 14.03
N GLY A 33 15.41 -10.08 14.65
CA GLY A 33 16.70 -10.41 14.03
C GLY A 33 17.50 -9.14 13.70
N THR A 34 17.97 -9.04 12.48
CA THR A 34 18.70 -7.87 11.93
C THR A 34 17.80 -6.74 11.43
N HIS A 35 16.47 -6.93 11.51
CA HIS A 35 15.47 -5.94 11.11
C HIS A 35 14.73 -5.40 12.33
N ARG A 36 15.49 -4.67 13.17
CA ARG A 36 15.00 -4.01 14.38
C ARG A 36 15.05 -2.51 14.17
N TYR A 37 14.05 -1.83 14.75
CA TYR A 37 13.86 -0.40 14.53
C TYR A 37 13.37 0.27 15.81
N ARG A 38 13.85 1.49 16.06
CA ARG A 38 13.37 2.35 17.13
C ARG A 38 12.31 3.30 16.56
N VAL A 39 11.12 3.28 17.14
CA VAL A 39 9.97 4.07 16.70
C VAL A 39 10.15 5.53 17.13
N ASP A 40 9.95 6.44 16.16
CA ASP A 40 9.84 7.89 16.38
C ASP A 40 8.48 8.37 15.86
N THR A 41 7.56 8.59 16.78
CA THR A 41 6.20 9.06 16.47
C THR A 41 6.11 10.55 16.20
N LYS A 42 7.20 11.29 16.43
CA LYS A 42 7.28 12.76 16.33
C LYS A 42 8.17 13.24 15.19
N TRP A 43 8.69 12.32 14.40
CA TRP A 43 9.59 12.66 13.30
C TRP A 43 8.96 13.67 12.33
N CYS A 44 7.71 13.46 11.89
CA CYS A 44 7.03 14.37 10.98
C CYS A 44 6.66 15.67 11.69
N GLN A 45 7.17 16.80 11.18
CA GLN A 45 6.97 18.13 11.75
C GLN A 45 5.83 18.91 11.07
N ALA A 46 5.06 18.28 10.17
CA ALA A 46 3.86 18.85 9.60
C ALA A 46 2.84 19.16 10.70
N LYS A 47 2.11 20.27 10.54
CA LYS A 47 1.10 20.72 11.51
C LYS A 47 -0.28 20.73 10.87
N PRO A 48 -1.33 20.29 11.58
CA PRO A 48 -2.69 20.26 11.05
C PRO A 48 -3.21 21.64 10.59
N GLU A 49 -2.72 22.70 11.19
CA GLU A 49 -3.15 24.08 10.87
C GLU A 49 -2.62 24.55 9.51
N THR A 50 -1.46 24.05 9.08
CA THR A 50 -0.80 24.47 7.84
C THR A 50 -0.79 23.40 6.76
N HIS A 51 -0.68 22.13 7.16
CA HIS A 51 -0.55 20.98 6.25
C HIS A 51 -1.50 19.85 6.69
N PRO A 52 -2.83 20.09 6.74
CA PRO A 52 -3.78 19.09 7.20
C PRO A 52 -3.73 17.83 6.33
N VAL A 53 -3.90 16.68 6.98
CA VAL A 53 -4.07 15.36 6.33
C VAL A 53 -5.38 14.74 6.81
N ASN A 54 -5.99 13.86 6.01
CA ASN A 54 -7.04 12.96 6.49
C ASN A 54 -6.43 11.58 6.76
N ASP A 55 -5.92 10.93 5.69
CA ASP A 55 -5.14 9.70 5.78
C ASP A 55 -3.81 9.90 5.06
N CYS A 56 -2.77 9.32 5.62
CA CYS A 56 -1.48 9.19 4.95
C CYS A 56 -1.45 7.85 4.26
N HIS A 57 -1.61 7.84 2.93
CA HIS A 57 -1.72 6.60 2.18
C HIS A 57 -0.38 6.00 1.85
N GLU A 58 0.50 6.76 1.21
CA GLU A 58 1.77 6.24 0.73
C GLU A 58 2.88 7.28 0.81
N MET A 59 4.11 6.79 0.80
CA MET A 59 5.32 7.61 0.77
C MET A 59 6.36 6.99 -0.14
N VAL A 60 7.09 7.85 -0.84
CA VAL A 60 8.26 7.46 -1.64
C VAL A 60 9.42 8.41 -1.41
N GLN A 61 10.67 7.94 -1.60
CA GLN A 61 11.86 8.77 -1.53
C GLN A 61 12.43 8.99 -2.93
N ALA A 62 12.71 10.24 -3.29
CA ALA A 62 13.47 10.61 -4.48
C ALA A 62 14.98 10.38 -4.26
N ARG A 63 15.74 10.32 -5.35
CA ARG A 63 17.19 10.12 -5.31
C ARG A 63 17.95 11.23 -4.58
N ASP A 64 17.39 12.44 -4.57
CA ASP A 64 17.94 13.59 -3.85
C ASP A 64 17.64 13.56 -2.33
N GLY A 65 16.94 12.52 -1.86
CA GLY A 65 16.61 12.28 -0.47
C GLY A 65 15.32 12.92 0.01
N ARG A 66 14.63 13.70 -0.83
CA ARG A 66 13.27 14.22 -0.50
C ARG A 66 12.28 13.06 -0.38
N LEU A 67 11.36 13.21 0.54
CA LEU A 67 10.28 12.26 0.78
C LEU A 67 8.95 12.88 0.34
N PHE A 68 8.20 12.15 -0.46
CA PHE A 68 6.90 12.56 -0.99
C PHE A 68 5.82 11.75 -0.29
N LEU A 69 5.09 12.39 0.61
CA LEU A 69 3.95 11.80 1.33
C LEU A 69 2.66 12.07 0.55
N PHE A 70 1.93 11.02 0.22
CA PHE A 70 0.63 11.10 -0.45
C PHE A 70 -0.52 11.01 0.54
N THR A 71 -1.44 11.97 0.46
CA THR A 71 -2.60 12.08 1.36
C THR A 71 -3.87 12.33 0.56
N ASN A 72 -5.01 11.94 1.13
CA ASN A 72 -6.33 12.18 0.54
C ASN A 72 -6.97 13.51 1.01
N HIS A 73 -6.16 14.43 1.53
CA HIS A 73 -6.64 15.77 1.84
C HIS A 73 -6.53 16.69 0.61
N LYS A 74 -7.66 17.25 0.16
CA LYS A 74 -7.74 18.00 -1.10
C LYS A 74 -6.80 19.21 -1.22
N GLN A 75 -6.38 19.80 -0.11
CA GLN A 75 -5.45 20.92 -0.12
C GLN A 75 -3.99 20.49 -0.21
N ASN A 76 -3.67 19.27 0.19
CA ASN A 76 -2.32 18.75 0.32
C ASN A 76 -2.27 17.29 -0.11
N ASN A 77 -2.49 16.98 -1.39
CA ASN A 77 -2.33 15.61 -1.84
C ASN A 77 -0.88 15.13 -1.69
N VAL A 78 0.10 16.03 -1.87
CA VAL A 78 1.50 15.70 -1.67
C VAL A 78 2.13 16.71 -0.70
N LEU A 79 2.74 16.18 0.36
CA LEU A 79 3.67 16.90 1.20
C LEU A 79 5.09 16.44 0.87
N VAL A 80 5.97 17.38 0.56
CA VAL A 80 7.38 17.11 0.31
C VAL A 80 8.16 17.38 1.60
N LEU A 81 8.80 16.34 2.13
CA LEU A 81 9.49 16.38 3.39
C LEU A 81 11.00 16.21 3.20
N ASP A 82 11.80 16.88 4.02
CA ASP A 82 13.20 16.55 4.15
C ASP A 82 13.41 15.34 5.09
N GLN A 83 14.63 14.82 5.16
CA GLN A 83 14.96 13.66 6.00
C GLN A 83 14.80 13.91 7.51
N ARG A 84 14.64 15.19 7.92
CA ARG A 84 14.35 15.61 9.30
C ARG A 84 12.86 15.73 9.58
N GLY A 85 11.99 15.42 8.61
CA GLY A 85 10.54 15.50 8.73
C GLY A 85 9.96 16.90 8.59
N ARG A 86 10.74 17.89 8.15
CA ARG A 86 10.24 19.27 7.89
C ARG A 86 9.57 19.28 6.51
N VAL A 87 8.39 19.88 6.44
CA VAL A 87 7.74 20.18 5.16
C VAL A 87 8.52 21.26 4.45
N ILE A 88 9.02 20.98 3.25
CA ILE A 88 9.78 21.90 2.41
C ILE A 88 8.99 22.36 1.18
N ASP A 89 7.93 21.62 0.81
CA ASP A 89 7.00 21.97 -0.26
C ASP A 89 5.68 21.21 -0.07
N ALA A 90 4.60 21.68 -0.69
CA ALA A 90 3.32 20.99 -0.73
C ALA A 90 2.52 21.39 -1.97
N TRP A 91 1.88 20.41 -2.61
CA TRP A 91 1.03 20.66 -3.77
C TRP A 91 -0.17 19.70 -3.80
N THR A 92 -1.12 19.95 -4.69
CA THR A 92 -2.34 19.17 -4.73
C THR A 92 -2.84 18.92 -6.16
N LEU A 93 -3.47 17.75 -6.33
CA LEU A 93 -4.28 17.38 -7.49
C LEU A 93 -5.78 17.64 -7.23
N GLY A 94 -6.14 18.07 -6.02
CA GLY A 94 -7.51 18.30 -5.60
C GLY A 94 -8.30 17.00 -5.30
N TRP A 95 -7.62 15.89 -5.09
CA TRP A 95 -8.20 14.55 -4.99
C TRP A 95 -8.63 14.18 -3.57
N ALA A 96 -9.86 13.64 -3.44
CA ALA A 96 -10.37 13.12 -2.17
C ALA A 96 -10.13 11.61 -2.01
N GLY A 97 -9.88 10.91 -3.10
CA GLY A 97 -9.57 9.47 -3.13
C GLY A 97 -8.12 9.18 -3.49
N ALA A 98 -7.21 10.15 -3.28
CA ALA A 98 -5.78 9.96 -3.50
C ALA A 98 -5.27 8.74 -2.72
N HIS A 99 -4.62 7.76 -3.41
CA HIS A 99 -4.36 6.45 -2.83
C HIS A 99 -2.95 5.93 -3.12
N GLY A 100 -2.62 5.51 -4.33
CA GLY A 100 -1.33 4.95 -4.71
C GLY A 100 -0.34 6.01 -5.19
N LEU A 101 0.94 5.88 -4.80
CA LEU A 101 2.03 6.75 -5.21
C LEU A 101 3.30 5.95 -5.50
N THR A 102 3.69 5.90 -6.76
CA THR A 102 4.95 5.28 -7.19
C THR A 102 5.91 6.34 -7.71
N ILE A 103 7.21 6.21 -7.42
CA ILE A 103 8.27 7.00 -8.04
C ILE A 103 9.06 6.13 -9.02
N HIS A 104 9.32 6.65 -10.21
CA HIS A 104 10.13 5.96 -11.21
C HIS A 104 10.95 6.95 -12.03
N ALA A 105 12.19 6.56 -12.35
CA ALA A 105 13.05 7.34 -13.23
C ALA A 105 12.91 6.85 -14.68
N ASP A 106 12.72 7.78 -15.61
CA ASP A 106 12.73 7.47 -17.05
C ASP A 106 14.15 7.10 -17.57
N ALA A 107 14.25 6.80 -18.85
CA ALA A 107 15.52 6.43 -19.48
C ALA A 107 16.57 7.54 -19.43
N GLU A 108 16.15 8.79 -19.33
CA GLU A 108 17.01 9.96 -19.15
C GLU A 108 17.38 10.22 -17.69
N GLY A 109 16.89 9.40 -16.76
CA GLY A 109 17.14 9.50 -15.34
C GLY A 109 16.27 10.54 -14.61
N ARG A 110 15.27 11.13 -15.27
CA ARG A 110 14.33 12.07 -14.64
C ARG A 110 13.30 11.30 -13.83
N GLU A 111 13.14 11.66 -12.58
CA GLU A 111 12.16 11.03 -11.69
C GLU A 111 10.77 11.64 -11.90
N HIS A 112 9.77 10.77 -11.91
CA HIS A 112 8.37 11.12 -12.00
C HIS A 112 7.57 10.39 -10.93
N LEU A 113 6.47 10.99 -10.51
CA LEU A 113 5.49 10.35 -9.64
C LEU A 113 4.33 9.82 -10.48
N TYR A 114 3.85 8.65 -10.13
CA TYR A 114 2.63 8.05 -10.68
C TYR A 114 1.63 7.97 -9.54
N ALA A 115 0.49 8.62 -9.70
CA ALA A 115 -0.51 8.76 -8.65
C ALA A 115 -1.87 8.21 -9.10
N THR A 116 -2.60 7.59 -8.17
CA THR A 116 -3.95 7.08 -8.40
C THR A 116 -4.97 7.77 -7.51
N ASP A 117 -6.19 7.97 -8.03
CA ASP A 117 -7.36 8.41 -7.28
C ASP A 117 -8.49 7.39 -7.40
N THR A 118 -8.81 6.72 -6.31
CA THR A 118 -9.85 5.71 -6.24
C THR A 118 -11.25 6.26 -6.45
N SER A 119 -11.47 7.55 -6.17
CA SER A 119 -12.79 8.19 -6.25
C SER A 119 -13.14 8.64 -7.66
N SER A 120 -12.18 9.19 -8.39
CA SER A 120 -12.39 9.67 -9.76
C SER A 120 -11.94 8.68 -10.84
N GLY A 121 -11.24 7.61 -10.46
CA GLY A 121 -10.67 6.65 -11.40
C GLY A 121 -9.51 7.23 -12.23
N ARG A 122 -8.82 8.25 -11.73
CA ARG A 122 -7.71 8.88 -12.45
C ARG A 122 -6.38 8.24 -12.07
N VAL A 123 -5.52 8.12 -13.08
CA VAL A 123 -4.12 7.74 -12.93
C VAL A 123 -3.28 8.72 -13.72
N VAL A 124 -2.38 9.42 -13.03
CA VAL A 124 -1.52 10.44 -13.66
C VAL A 124 -0.05 10.17 -13.41
N LYS A 125 0.79 10.60 -14.35
CA LYS A 125 2.22 10.79 -14.18
C LYS A 125 2.49 12.28 -14.00
N THR A 126 3.28 12.65 -12.98
CA THR A 126 3.64 14.04 -12.73
C THR A 126 5.15 14.22 -12.67
N THR A 127 5.61 15.46 -12.81
CA THR A 127 6.94 15.85 -12.33
C THR A 127 6.97 15.79 -10.79
N LEU A 128 8.16 15.89 -10.19
CA LEU A 128 8.27 16.00 -8.71
C LEU A 128 7.71 17.33 -8.17
N ALA A 129 7.47 18.31 -9.04
CA ALA A 129 6.84 19.59 -8.70
C ALA A 129 5.29 19.56 -8.81
N GLY A 130 4.71 18.43 -9.27
CA GLY A 130 3.27 18.25 -9.37
C GLY A 130 2.66 18.57 -10.74
N ASP A 131 3.47 18.95 -11.74
CA ASP A 131 2.96 19.17 -13.09
C ASP A 131 2.53 17.85 -13.73
N VAL A 132 1.29 17.71 -14.13
CA VAL A 132 0.78 16.52 -14.82
C VAL A 132 1.37 16.47 -16.24
N VAL A 133 2.15 15.43 -16.51
CA VAL A 133 2.79 15.20 -17.83
C VAL A 133 2.13 14.09 -18.63
N MET A 134 1.32 13.24 -17.98
CA MET A 134 0.50 12.20 -18.63
C MET A 134 -0.69 11.87 -17.75
N GLU A 135 -1.82 11.56 -18.35
CA GLU A 135 -2.97 10.93 -17.71
C GLU A 135 -3.36 9.69 -18.52
N LEU A 136 -3.51 8.55 -17.85
CA LEU A 136 -3.96 7.32 -18.51
C LEU A 136 -5.44 7.42 -18.83
N ALA A 137 -5.80 6.97 -20.03
CA ALA A 137 -7.20 6.93 -20.44
C ALA A 137 -8.00 5.97 -19.55
N HIS A 138 -9.19 6.41 -19.11
CA HIS A 138 -10.10 5.57 -18.32
C HIS A 138 -10.48 4.32 -19.12
N PRO A 139 -10.40 3.10 -18.56
CA PRO A 139 -10.57 1.85 -19.31
C PRO A 139 -11.92 1.73 -20.04
N ALA A 140 -12.99 2.32 -19.53
CA ALA A 140 -14.28 2.35 -20.21
C ALA A 140 -14.25 3.27 -21.45
N SER A 141 -13.52 4.38 -21.41
CA SER A 141 -13.45 5.32 -22.56
C SER A 141 -12.72 4.75 -23.77
N ILE A 142 -11.92 3.72 -23.57
CA ILE A 142 -11.18 3.01 -24.62
C ILE A 142 -11.73 1.60 -24.89
N GLY A 143 -12.94 1.28 -24.39
CA GLY A 143 -13.64 0.02 -24.66
C GLY A 143 -13.03 -1.22 -23.98
N VAL A 144 -12.14 -1.04 -22.98
CA VAL A 144 -11.51 -2.13 -22.22
C VAL A 144 -12.42 -2.63 -21.11
N TYR A 145 -13.19 -1.73 -20.51
CA TYR A 145 -14.22 -2.02 -19.52
C TYR A 145 -15.61 -1.79 -20.12
N SER A 146 -16.54 -2.66 -19.76
CA SER A 146 -17.97 -2.55 -20.06
C SER A 146 -18.71 -1.79 -18.96
N ASP A 147 -20.00 -1.51 -19.16
CA ASP A 147 -20.87 -0.87 -18.15
C ASP A 147 -21.04 -1.71 -16.86
N LYS A 148 -20.62 -2.97 -16.89
CA LYS A 148 -20.66 -3.87 -15.71
C LYS A 148 -19.37 -3.82 -14.89
N ASP A 149 -18.33 -3.25 -15.44
CA ASP A 149 -17.03 -3.13 -14.77
C ASP A 149 -16.98 -1.85 -13.96
N VAL A 150 -16.32 -1.92 -12.81
CA VAL A 150 -16.01 -0.77 -11.95
C VAL A 150 -14.53 -0.50 -12.04
N TYR A 151 -14.15 0.76 -12.14
CA TYR A 151 -12.75 1.17 -12.13
C TYR A 151 -12.47 2.06 -10.91
N SER A 152 -11.60 1.56 -10.04
CA SER A 152 -11.16 2.28 -8.84
C SER A 152 -9.70 1.90 -8.56
N PRO A 153 -8.75 2.59 -9.25
CA PRO A 153 -7.33 2.24 -9.23
C PRO A 153 -6.70 2.54 -7.87
N THR A 154 -5.97 1.57 -7.36
CA THR A 154 -5.35 1.64 -6.03
C THR A 154 -3.85 1.85 -6.06
N GLU A 155 -3.15 1.37 -7.09
CA GLU A 155 -1.69 1.41 -7.12
C GLU A 155 -1.16 1.34 -8.54
N THR A 156 0.10 1.80 -8.72
CA THR A 156 0.85 1.68 -9.96
C THR A 156 2.21 1.02 -9.74
N ALA A 157 2.76 0.45 -10.81
CA ALA A 157 4.16 0.06 -10.89
C ALA A 157 4.68 0.33 -12.29
N VAL A 158 5.98 0.58 -12.44
CA VAL A 158 6.59 0.81 -13.75
C VAL A 158 7.65 -0.25 -14.00
N GLY A 159 7.51 -0.96 -15.11
CA GLY A 159 8.43 -2.01 -15.54
C GLY A 159 9.76 -1.46 -16.09
N PRO A 160 10.76 -2.32 -16.24
CA PRO A 160 12.08 -1.92 -16.74
C PRO A 160 12.06 -1.42 -18.19
N ASN A 161 11.05 -1.77 -18.96
CA ASN A 161 10.78 -1.29 -20.31
C ASN A 161 9.90 -0.01 -20.34
N GLY A 162 9.56 0.53 -19.18
CA GLY A 162 8.70 1.69 -19.02
C GLY A 162 7.20 1.39 -19.02
N ASP A 163 6.78 0.14 -19.18
CA ASP A 163 5.36 -0.23 -19.11
C ASP A 163 4.77 0.07 -17.72
N ILE A 164 3.56 0.60 -17.73
CA ILE A 164 2.86 1.02 -16.52
C ILE A 164 1.80 -0.03 -16.19
N TYR A 165 1.86 -0.56 -14.97
CA TYR A 165 0.88 -1.49 -14.44
C TYR A 165 0.00 -0.75 -13.43
N VAL A 166 -1.32 -0.88 -13.57
CA VAL A 166 -2.30 -0.26 -12.67
C VAL A 166 -3.12 -1.35 -12.01
N ALA A 167 -3.15 -1.37 -10.70
CA ALA A 167 -4.02 -2.25 -9.92
C ALA A 167 -5.40 -1.60 -9.76
N ASP A 168 -6.45 -2.21 -10.33
CA ASP A 168 -7.85 -1.81 -10.13
C ASP A 168 -8.43 -2.48 -8.87
N GLY A 169 -7.82 -2.19 -7.71
CA GLY A 169 -8.00 -2.98 -6.50
C GLY A 169 -9.34 -2.82 -5.80
N TYR A 170 -10.04 -1.71 -5.98
CA TYR A 170 -11.38 -1.48 -5.45
C TYR A 170 -12.47 -1.56 -6.52
N GLY A 171 -12.08 -1.81 -7.78
CA GLY A 171 -12.98 -1.99 -8.91
C GLY A 171 -13.12 -3.46 -9.32
N SER A 172 -12.93 -3.74 -10.60
CA SER A 172 -13.05 -5.08 -11.22
C SER A 172 -11.85 -5.99 -10.95
N GLN A 173 -10.83 -5.46 -10.27
CA GLN A 173 -9.68 -6.19 -9.74
C GLN A 173 -8.74 -6.78 -10.80
N PHE A 174 -8.70 -6.14 -11.95
CA PHE A 174 -7.68 -6.41 -12.94
C PHE A 174 -6.37 -5.66 -12.62
N LEU A 175 -5.28 -6.20 -13.11
CA LEU A 175 -4.05 -5.46 -13.36
C LEU A 175 -4.09 -5.03 -14.82
N LEU A 176 -4.07 -3.72 -15.09
CA LEU A 176 -4.07 -3.16 -16.42
C LEU A 176 -2.63 -2.77 -16.78
N ARG A 177 -2.17 -3.17 -17.96
CA ARG A 177 -0.85 -2.82 -18.49
C ARG A 177 -0.99 -1.81 -19.62
N TYR A 178 -0.23 -0.74 -19.53
CA TYR A 178 -0.08 0.29 -20.56
C TYR A 178 1.39 0.38 -20.96
N ASP A 179 1.69 0.82 -22.16
CA ASP A 179 3.08 1.13 -22.53
C ASP A 179 3.54 2.45 -21.87
N LYS A 180 4.80 2.79 -22.08
CA LYS A 180 5.43 4.01 -21.53
C LYS A 180 4.77 5.32 -21.96
N ASP A 181 4.00 5.30 -23.06
CA ASP A 181 3.28 6.45 -23.65
C ASP A 181 1.79 6.46 -23.25
N GLY A 182 1.36 5.52 -22.39
CA GLY A 182 0.01 5.42 -21.85
C GLY A 182 -1.00 4.71 -22.76
N LYS A 183 -0.55 4.00 -23.80
CA LYS A 183 -1.40 3.18 -24.63
C LYS A 183 -1.68 1.84 -23.96
N PHE A 184 -2.96 1.47 -23.86
CA PHE A 184 -3.36 0.19 -23.28
C PHE A 184 -2.81 -1.00 -24.09
N LEU A 185 -2.25 -1.98 -23.37
CA LEU A 185 -1.70 -3.21 -23.96
C LEU A 185 -2.57 -4.43 -23.64
N ASN A 186 -2.77 -4.75 -22.36
CA ASN A 186 -3.59 -5.86 -21.91
C ASN A 186 -4.08 -5.69 -20.46
N LYS A 187 -4.96 -6.59 -20.02
CA LYS A 187 -5.35 -6.75 -18.62
C LYS A 187 -5.32 -8.21 -18.21
N PHE A 188 -4.97 -8.49 -16.96
CA PHE A 188 -4.92 -9.84 -16.39
C PHE A 188 -5.38 -9.83 -14.92
N GLY A 189 -5.41 -10.98 -14.28
CA GLY A 189 -5.97 -11.07 -12.93
C GLY A 189 -7.49 -11.09 -12.95
N GLY A 190 -8.12 -10.10 -12.36
CA GLY A 190 -9.56 -9.96 -12.22
C GLY A 190 -10.11 -10.64 -10.97
N LYS A 191 -11.38 -10.38 -10.66
CA LYS A 191 -12.04 -10.84 -9.45
C LYS A 191 -12.12 -12.36 -9.35
N SER A 192 -11.82 -12.90 -8.18
CA SER A 192 -12.03 -14.32 -7.89
C SER A 192 -13.51 -14.62 -7.68
N SER A 193 -14.00 -15.64 -8.35
CA SER A 193 -15.34 -16.21 -8.13
C SER A 193 -15.31 -17.50 -7.29
N GLN A 194 -14.11 -17.99 -6.96
CA GLN A 194 -13.87 -19.24 -6.26
C GLN A 194 -12.94 -19.02 -5.06
N PRO A 195 -13.06 -19.80 -3.99
CA PRO A 195 -12.16 -19.73 -2.85
C PRO A 195 -10.67 -19.95 -3.23
N ILE A 196 -10.42 -20.80 -4.23
CA ILE A 196 -9.08 -21.07 -4.76
C ILE A 196 -9.08 -20.77 -6.25
N SER A 197 -8.49 -19.63 -6.63
CA SER A 197 -8.34 -19.22 -8.03
C SER A 197 -6.94 -18.64 -8.23
N LYS A 198 -6.10 -19.35 -8.98
CA LYS A 198 -4.74 -18.92 -9.30
C LYS A 198 -4.78 -17.60 -10.07
N GLY A 199 -4.01 -16.63 -9.62
CA GLY A 199 -3.90 -15.33 -10.27
C GLY A 199 -5.17 -14.48 -10.27
N LYS A 200 -6.16 -14.79 -9.41
CA LYS A 200 -7.39 -14.00 -9.23
C LYS A 200 -7.39 -13.34 -7.86
N PHE A 201 -8.06 -12.21 -7.75
CA PHE A 201 -7.98 -11.35 -6.59
C PHE A 201 -9.30 -11.24 -5.81
N LEU A 202 -9.16 -10.97 -4.53
CA LEU A 202 -10.10 -10.25 -3.67
C LEU A 202 -9.30 -9.07 -3.10
N GLN A 203 -9.55 -7.87 -3.60
CA GLN A 203 -8.76 -6.65 -3.47
C GLN A 203 -7.33 -6.79 -4.04
N ALA A 204 -7.18 -6.54 -5.34
CA ALA A 204 -5.90 -6.38 -6.04
C ALA A 204 -5.25 -5.04 -5.64
N HIS A 205 -4.86 -4.92 -4.33
CA HIS A 205 -4.64 -3.62 -3.70
C HIS A 205 -3.33 -2.95 -4.09
N GLY A 206 -2.26 -3.70 -4.17
CA GLY A 206 -0.92 -3.19 -4.46
C GLY A 206 -0.27 -3.90 -5.63
N VAL A 207 0.62 -3.22 -6.31
CA VAL A 207 1.45 -3.79 -7.39
C VAL A 207 2.86 -3.22 -7.32
N ALA A 208 3.87 -4.04 -7.61
CA ALA A 208 5.27 -3.65 -7.75
C ALA A 208 5.97 -4.52 -8.79
N ILE A 209 7.15 -4.10 -9.23
CA ILE A 209 8.02 -4.94 -10.07
C ILE A 209 9.06 -5.61 -9.18
N ASP A 210 9.02 -6.93 -9.13
CA ASP A 210 10.00 -7.76 -8.44
C ASP A 210 11.14 -8.15 -9.38
N ALA A 211 12.24 -7.43 -9.29
CA ALA A 211 13.46 -7.67 -10.08
C ALA A 211 14.54 -8.44 -9.31
N ARG A 212 14.21 -9.11 -8.19
CA ARG A 212 15.17 -9.89 -7.38
C ARG A 212 15.57 -11.23 -8.03
N GLY A 213 14.79 -11.71 -8.98
CA GLY A 213 15.07 -12.93 -9.77
C GLY A 213 15.83 -12.64 -11.05
N GLU A 214 16.05 -13.70 -11.86
CA GLU A 214 16.69 -13.59 -13.18
C GLU A 214 15.85 -12.77 -14.17
N GLN A 215 14.52 -12.87 -14.05
CA GLN A 215 13.58 -12.12 -14.87
C GLN A 215 12.69 -11.28 -13.95
N PRO A 216 12.41 -10.01 -14.30
CA PRO A 216 11.49 -9.18 -13.55
C PRO A 216 10.07 -9.73 -13.66
N LEU A 217 9.34 -9.69 -12.53
CA LEU A 217 7.96 -10.14 -12.43
C LEU A 217 7.07 -9.02 -11.87
N VAL A 218 5.81 -9.03 -12.23
CA VAL A 218 4.79 -8.22 -11.58
C VAL A 218 4.37 -8.92 -10.29
N MET A 219 4.62 -8.30 -9.14
CA MET A 219 4.16 -8.76 -7.83
C MET A 219 2.93 -7.96 -7.42
N ALA A 220 1.85 -8.63 -7.08
CA ALA A 220 0.59 -7.97 -6.73
C ALA A 220 -0.01 -8.54 -5.44
N THR A 221 -0.71 -7.69 -4.69
CA THR A 221 -1.36 -8.04 -3.43
C THR A 221 -2.81 -8.48 -3.66
N ALA A 222 -3.16 -9.68 -3.23
CA ALA A 222 -4.54 -10.13 -3.04
C ALA A 222 -4.90 -9.97 -1.55
N ARG A 223 -5.23 -8.73 -1.13
CA ARG A 223 -5.29 -8.33 0.30
C ARG A 223 -6.20 -9.24 1.12
N ILE A 224 -7.45 -9.43 0.71
CA ILE A 224 -8.44 -10.22 1.46
C ILE A 224 -8.09 -11.71 1.49
N ARG A 225 -7.23 -12.16 0.58
CA ARG A 225 -6.74 -13.55 0.56
C ARG A 225 -5.48 -13.74 1.39
N ASN A 226 -4.89 -12.66 1.90
CA ASN A 226 -3.58 -12.67 2.58
C ASN A 226 -2.48 -13.27 1.68
N GLU A 227 -2.46 -12.91 0.40
CA GLU A 227 -1.57 -13.48 -0.59
C GLU A 227 -0.84 -12.40 -1.39
N PHE A 228 0.40 -12.68 -1.75
CA PHE A 228 1.07 -12.04 -2.88
C PHE A 228 1.05 -12.99 -4.07
N HIS A 229 0.76 -12.44 -5.24
CA HIS A 229 0.79 -13.15 -6.52
C HIS A 229 1.90 -12.60 -7.41
N TRP A 230 2.57 -13.48 -8.15
CA TRP A 230 3.54 -13.08 -9.18
C TRP A 230 3.03 -13.46 -10.55
N PHE A 231 3.27 -12.56 -11.50
CA PHE A 231 2.96 -12.73 -12.93
C PHE A 231 4.19 -12.36 -13.75
N THR A 232 4.30 -12.89 -14.97
CA THR A 232 5.22 -12.34 -15.96
C THR A 232 4.83 -10.89 -16.28
N LEU A 233 5.71 -10.16 -16.96
CA LEU A 233 5.38 -8.80 -17.41
C LEU A 233 4.19 -8.78 -18.40
N GLU A 234 3.93 -9.90 -19.08
CA GLU A 234 2.80 -10.10 -20.01
C GLU A 234 1.50 -10.50 -19.29
N GLY A 235 1.57 -10.86 -18.01
CA GLY A 235 0.41 -11.18 -17.17
C GLY A 235 0.12 -12.67 -16.99
N GLU A 236 1.06 -13.55 -17.33
CA GLU A 236 0.94 -14.99 -17.03
C GLU A 236 1.21 -15.23 -15.55
N PHE A 237 0.32 -16.00 -14.89
CA PHE A 237 0.47 -16.32 -13.48
C PHE A 237 1.66 -17.24 -13.22
N VAL A 238 2.50 -16.89 -12.23
CA VAL A 238 3.71 -17.63 -11.88
C VAL A 238 3.55 -18.38 -10.56
N LYS A 239 3.28 -17.65 -9.47
CA LYS A 239 3.23 -18.21 -8.11
C LYS A 239 2.40 -17.37 -7.15
N THR A 240 2.11 -17.97 -5.99
CA THR A 240 1.49 -17.32 -4.83
C THR A 240 2.33 -17.56 -3.58
N VAL A 241 2.39 -16.56 -2.70
CA VAL A 241 2.88 -16.70 -1.32
C VAL A 241 1.76 -16.29 -0.38
N TYR A 242 1.40 -17.18 0.53
CA TYR A 242 0.35 -16.96 1.54
C TYR A 242 0.95 -16.49 2.86
N LEU A 243 0.41 -15.42 3.41
CA LEU A 243 0.86 -14.77 4.63
C LEU A 243 -0.31 -14.71 5.64
N PRO A 244 -0.57 -15.80 6.36
CA PRO A 244 -1.78 -15.95 7.18
C PRO A 244 -1.92 -14.85 8.23
N GLY A 245 -3.09 -14.18 8.24
CA GLY A 245 -3.39 -13.08 9.18
C GLY A 245 -2.92 -11.71 8.74
N ALA A 246 -2.20 -11.59 7.63
CA ALA A 246 -1.71 -10.32 7.11
C ALA A 246 -2.57 -9.84 5.94
N TYR A 247 -3.34 -8.78 6.14
CA TYR A 247 -4.03 -8.07 5.07
C TYR A 247 -3.13 -6.95 4.53
N MET A 248 -2.21 -7.34 3.66
CA MET A 248 -1.13 -6.47 3.19
C MET A 248 -1.63 -5.37 2.25
N SER A 249 -0.88 -4.27 2.22
CA SER A 249 -0.99 -3.21 1.24
C SER A 249 -0.09 -3.48 0.02
N ARG A 250 0.64 -2.49 -0.47
CA ARG A 250 1.55 -2.75 -1.60
C ARG A 250 2.83 -3.44 -1.15
N PRO A 251 3.47 -4.23 -2.01
CA PRO A 251 4.85 -4.65 -1.80
C PRO A 251 5.82 -3.51 -2.15
N VAL A 252 6.79 -3.28 -1.29
CA VAL A 252 7.91 -2.35 -1.52
C VAL A 252 9.19 -3.16 -1.52
N ILE A 253 9.91 -3.15 -2.63
CA ILE A 253 11.08 -4.01 -2.84
C ILE A 253 12.35 -3.16 -2.75
N VAL A 254 13.20 -3.48 -1.78
CA VAL A 254 14.50 -2.80 -1.58
C VAL A 254 15.58 -3.86 -1.36
N GLY A 255 16.57 -3.88 -2.24
CA GLY A 255 17.59 -4.92 -2.26
C GLY A 255 16.98 -6.31 -2.41
N GLU A 256 17.31 -7.20 -1.49
CA GLU A 256 16.81 -8.58 -1.47
C GLU A 256 15.48 -8.75 -0.73
N ASN A 257 14.95 -7.69 -0.11
CA ASN A 257 13.79 -7.78 0.78
C ASN A 257 12.54 -7.19 0.15
N VAL A 258 11.38 -7.74 0.57
CA VAL A 258 10.06 -7.15 0.36
C VAL A 258 9.56 -6.63 1.70
N TYR A 259 9.12 -5.39 1.71
CA TYR A 259 8.44 -4.73 2.82
C TYR A 259 6.98 -4.52 2.44
N SER A 260 6.08 -4.65 3.40
CA SER A 260 4.66 -4.28 3.18
C SER A 260 4.02 -3.83 4.48
N GLY A 261 3.19 -2.80 4.40
CA GLY A 261 2.28 -2.49 5.48
C GLY A 261 1.19 -3.56 5.57
N VAL A 262 0.93 -4.06 6.76
CA VAL A 262 -0.24 -4.89 7.06
C VAL A 262 -1.32 -3.96 7.57
N CYS A 263 -2.31 -3.66 6.72
CA CYS A 263 -3.32 -2.65 7.01
C CYS A 263 -4.34 -3.13 8.03
N PHE A 264 -4.71 -4.41 7.97
CA PHE A 264 -5.64 -5.05 8.88
C PHE A 264 -5.03 -6.35 9.41
N GLY A 265 -5.46 -6.78 10.58
CA GLY A 265 -5.00 -8.00 11.21
C GLY A 265 -6.13 -8.85 11.75
N MET A 266 -5.77 -9.84 12.56
CA MET A 266 -6.66 -10.76 13.26
C MET A 266 -6.34 -10.81 14.74
N PHE A 267 -7.23 -11.39 15.53
CA PHE A 267 -6.93 -11.85 16.90
C PHE A 267 -6.63 -13.36 16.89
N ALA A 268 -5.98 -13.85 17.93
CA ALA A 268 -5.65 -15.27 18.05
C ALA A 268 -6.89 -16.18 18.16
N ASP A 269 -7.97 -15.65 18.67
CA ASP A 269 -9.27 -16.29 18.90
C ASP A 269 -10.39 -15.77 17.99
N ASP A 270 -10.06 -14.83 17.09
CA ASP A 270 -11.02 -14.26 16.13
C ASP A 270 -10.33 -13.98 14.78
N TYR A 271 -10.56 -14.86 13.83
CA TYR A 271 -9.93 -14.84 12.49
C TYR A 271 -10.63 -13.90 11.49
N ARG A 272 -11.56 -13.06 11.94
CA ARG A 272 -12.11 -12.00 11.09
C ARG A 272 -11.08 -10.91 10.86
N MET A 273 -11.23 -10.17 9.78
CA MET A 273 -10.44 -8.97 9.51
C MET A 273 -10.83 -7.85 10.46
N TRP A 274 -9.86 -7.33 11.20
CA TRP A 274 -10.04 -6.24 12.15
C TRP A 274 -9.24 -5.01 11.77
N GLN A 275 -9.89 -3.84 11.85
CA GLN A 275 -9.23 -2.54 11.83
C GLN A 275 -8.50 -2.26 13.16
N GLY A 276 -7.60 -1.27 13.15
CA GLY A 276 -6.81 -0.93 14.32
C GLY A 276 -5.74 -1.98 14.66
N ARG A 277 -5.47 -2.89 13.74
CA ARG A 277 -4.45 -3.95 13.83
C ARG A 277 -3.54 -3.84 12.63
N GLY A 278 -2.32 -3.35 12.84
CA GLY A 278 -1.39 -3.15 11.74
C GLY A 278 0.06 -3.24 12.17
N PHE A 279 0.91 -3.73 11.30
CA PHE A 279 2.35 -3.84 11.49
C PHE A 279 3.04 -3.82 10.13
N VAL A 280 4.35 -3.65 10.11
CA VAL A 280 5.15 -3.87 8.89
C VAL A 280 5.55 -5.33 8.84
N THR A 281 5.46 -5.97 7.66
CA THR A 281 6.05 -7.30 7.43
C THR A 281 7.22 -7.21 6.46
N ILE A 282 8.29 -7.98 6.73
CA ILE A 282 9.51 -7.99 5.94
C ILE A 282 9.80 -9.44 5.52
N LEU A 283 9.91 -9.65 4.21
CA LEU A 283 10.23 -10.94 3.62
C LEU A 283 11.65 -10.90 3.04
N ASP A 284 12.37 -12.01 3.14
CA ASP A 284 13.68 -12.20 2.51
C ASP A 284 13.58 -12.49 1.00
N ARG A 285 14.73 -12.71 0.36
CA ARG A 285 14.85 -13.10 -1.05
C ARG A 285 14.02 -14.35 -1.41
N ASN A 286 13.85 -15.27 -0.47
CA ASN A 286 13.08 -16.51 -0.65
C ASN A 286 11.60 -16.34 -0.32
N ASN A 287 11.14 -15.11 -0.11
CA ASN A 287 9.79 -14.73 0.31
C ASN A 287 9.38 -15.35 1.65
N ARG A 288 10.34 -15.60 2.56
CA ARG A 288 10.08 -15.99 3.94
C ARG A 288 9.97 -14.73 4.80
N VAL A 289 8.95 -14.65 5.65
CA VAL A 289 8.83 -13.57 6.63
C VAL A 289 9.95 -13.70 7.66
N ILE A 290 10.74 -12.65 7.80
CA ILE A 290 11.92 -12.60 8.69
C ILE A 290 11.73 -11.62 9.85
N SER A 291 10.86 -10.62 9.70
CA SER A 291 10.55 -9.64 10.73
C SER A 291 9.15 -9.07 10.56
N ASN A 292 8.50 -8.76 11.68
CA ASN A 292 7.24 -8.02 11.73
C ASN A 292 7.37 -6.84 12.70
N PRO A 293 7.97 -5.68 12.28
CA PRO A 293 8.00 -4.48 13.12
C PRO A 293 6.60 -4.05 13.54
N GLY A 294 6.33 -4.04 14.84
CA GLY A 294 5.01 -3.78 15.43
C GLY A 294 4.07 -5.00 15.54
N GLY A 295 4.47 -6.15 14.98
CA GLY A 295 3.78 -7.42 15.10
C GLY A 295 4.58 -8.46 15.88
N ARG A 296 4.00 -9.65 16.06
CA ARG A 296 4.69 -10.79 16.67
C ARG A 296 5.85 -11.28 15.81
N LYS A 297 6.84 -11.88 16.45
CA LYS A 297 7.92 -12.59 15.76
C LYS A 297 7.32 -13.65 14.83
N PRO A 298 7.76 -13.70 13.55
CA PRO A 298 7.28 -14.74 12.64
C PRO A 298 7.70 -16.12 13.14
N GLU A 299 6.76 -17.04 13.17
CA GLU A 299 6.97 -18.45 13.57
C GLU A 299 6.73 -19.36 12.38
N TYR A 300 7.54 -20.45 12.29
CA TYR A 300 7.41 -21.49 11.30
C TYR A 300 7.30 -22.85 11.99
N ARG A 301 6.33 -23.67 11.58
CA ARG A 301 6.19 -25.06 12.00
C ARG A 301 6.12 -25.92 10.75
N ASP A 302 6.96 -26.93 10.67
CA ASP A 302 7.08 -27.81 9.49
C ASP A 302 7.23 -27.04 8.18
N GLY A 303 8.03 -25.96 8.19
CA GLY A 303 8.26 -25.08 7.06
C GLY A 303 7.12 -24.12 6.71
N ARG A 304 5.99 -24.16 7.44
CA ARG A 304 4.81 -23.32 7.19
C ARG A 304 4.77 -22.13 8.15
N LEU A 305 4.61 -20.93 7.59
CA LEU A 305 4.39 -19.72 8.36
C LEU A 305 3.10 -19.86 9.19
N GLN A 306 3.20 -19.56 10.48
CA GLN A 306 2.06 -19.54 11.38
C GLN A 306 1.32 -18.20 11.29
N LEU A 307 0.14 -18.13 11.90
CA LEU A 307 -0.71 -16.94 11.91
C LEU A 307 0.06 -15.71 12.42
N MET A 308 0.12 -14.68 11.59
CA MET A 308 0.79 -13.41 11.93
C MET A 308 -0.18 -12.53 12.70
N LEU A 309 0.26 -12.11 13.87
CA LEU A 309 -0.55 -11.38 14.85
C LEU A 309 0.18 -10.15 15.37
N GLN A 310 -0.58 -9.26 15.97
CA GLN A 310 -0.08 -8.13 16.74
C GLN A 310 -0.62 -8.24 18.17
N ASP A 311 0.25 -8.13 19.17
CA ASP A 311 -0.15 -8.13 20.58
C ASP A 311 -0.59 -6.75 21.03
N GLU A 312 0.32 -5.78 20.94
CA GLU A 312 0.09 -4.40 21.30
C GLU A 312 0.18 -3.51 20.06
N PRO A 313 -0.82 -2.67 19.78
CA PRO A 313 -0.81 -1.82 18.61
C PRO A 313 0.25 -0.72 18.76
N VAL A 314 1.29 -0.77 17.92
CA VAL A 314 2.21 0.34 17.69
C VAL A 314 1.67 1.21 16.56
N PHE A 315 1.14 0.56 15.56
CA PHE A 315 0.44 1.19 14.44
C PHE A 315 -1.02 0.74 14.45
N HIS A 316 -1.90 1.60 13.93
CA HIS A 316 -3.27 1.22 13.65
C HIS A 316 -3.35 0.49 12.31
N ASN A 317 -3.88 1.09 11.28
CA ASN A 317 -3.99 0.51 9.96
C ASN A 317 -2.72 0.88 9.17
N CYS A 318 -1.66 0.07 9.26
CA CYS A 318 -0.39 0.29 8.58
C CYS A 318 -0.58 0.15 7.06
N HIS A 319 -0.88 1.28 6.39
CA HIS A 319 -1.27 1.26 4.97
C HIS A 319 -0.06 1.16 4.05
N ASP A 320 1.04 1.84 4.37
CA ASP A 320 2.25 1.78 3.56
C ASP A 320 3.51 1.82 4.41
N VAL A 321 4.60 1.39 3.82
CA VAL A 321 5.95 1.53 4.35
C VAL A 321 6.87 2.01 3.25
N CYS A 322 7.50 3.18 3.44
CA CYS A 322 8.62 3.64 2.62
C CYS A 322 9.92 3.22 3.29
N VAL A 323 10.90 2.80 2.52
CA VAL A 323 12.25 2.46 2.99
C VAL A 323 13.21 3.46 2.37
N ASP A 324 13.96 4.18 3.19
CA ASP A 324 14.93 5.14 2.68
C ASP A 324 16.30 4.51 2.35
N GLN A 325 17.19 5.32 1.78
CA GLN A 325 18.54 4.90 1.40
C GLN A 325 19.40 4.44 2.59
N GLN A 326 19.04 4.81 3.83
CA GLN A 326 19.70 4.41 5.07
C GLN A 326 19.09 3.12 5.65
N GLY A 327 17.95 2.67 5.11
CA GLY A 327 17.20 1.52 5.58
C GLY A 327 16.27 1.84 6.75
N ASP A 328 16.05 3.12 7.05
CA ASP A 328 14.98 3.55 7.95
C ASP A 328 13.62 3.36 7.28
N LEU A 329 12.58 3.15 8.07
CA LEU A 329 11.23 2.95 7.56
C LEU A 329 10.34 4.15 7.92
N TYR A 330 9.43 4.50 7.00
CA TYR A 330 8.37 5.47 7.26
C TYR A 330 7.03 4.78 7.11
N VAL A 331 6.24 4.76 8.18
CA VAL A 331 4.97 4.03 8.22
C VAL A 331 3.81 5.00 8.05
N CYS A 332 3.10 4.86 6.95
CA CYS A 332 1.85 5.57 6.67
C CYS A 332 0.66 4.80 7.21
N GLN A 333 -0.31 5.52 7.81
CA GLN A 333 -1.46 4.91 8.46
C GLN A 333 -2.77 5.47 7.91
N TRP A 334 -3.69 4.56 7.59
CA TRP A 334 -5.03 4.88 7.13
C TRP A 334 -6.05 4.78 8.27
N ASN A 335 -7.08 5.62 8.26
CA ASN A 335 -8.17 5.64 9.27
C ASN A 335 -7.64 5.59 10.70
N SER A 336 -6.58 6.37 10.96
CA SER A 336 -5.83 6.38 12.23
C SER A 336 -6.02 7.68 13.02
N GLY A 337 -7.01 8.52 12.66
CA GLY A 337 -7.27 9.79 13.32
C GLY A 337 -6.34 10.92 12.85
N LYS A 338 -6.01 10.93 11.55
CA LYS A 338 -5.17 11.97 10.90
C LYS A 338 -3.71 11.96 11.38
N VAL A 339 -3.20 10.77 11.66
CA VAL A 339 -1.82 10.58 12.13
C VAL A 339 -0.85 10.77 10.97
N TYR A 340 0.19 11.59 11.19
CA TYR A 340 1.31 11.73 10.26
C TYR A 340 2.21 10.48 10.32
N PRO A 341 3.05 10.23 9.28
CA PRO A 341 3.92 9.07 9.25
C PRO A 341 4.85 9.00 10.46
N TYR A 342 5.02 7.79 10.99
CA TYR A 342 6.06 7.50 11.97
C TYR A 342 7.35 7.10 11.27
N LYS A 343 8.49 7.54 11.80
CA LYS A 343 9.79 7.05 11.35
C LYS A 343 10.26 5.93 12.28
N LEU A 344 10.84 4.90 11.69
CA LEU A 344 11.45 3.79 12.38
C LEU A 344 12.94 3.79 12.04
N HIS A 345 13.76 4.21 12.99
CA HIS A 345 15.21 4.24 12.82
C HIS A 345 15.77 2.83 12.93
N ARG A 346 16.50 2.41 11.92
CA ARG A 346 17.13 1.10 11.91
C ARG A 346 18.15 1.01 13.05
N GLU A 347 18.03 -0.05 13.85
CA GLU A 347 19.01 -0.40 14.89
C GLU A 347 20.02 -1.37 14.26
N GLY A 348 21.32 -1.06 14.39
CA GLY A 348 22.42 -1.78 13.76
C GLY A 348 22.59 -3.24 14.21
#